data_41642c47195e999b013c8914460ac2c7
#
_entry.id   41642c47195e999b013c8914460ac2c7
#
_cell.length_a   1.000
_cell.length_b   1.000
_cell.length_c   1.000
_cell.angle_alpha   90.00
_cell.angle_beta   90.00
_cell.angle_gamma   90.00
#
_symmetry.space_group_name_H-M   'P 1'
#
loop_
_entity.id
_entity.type
_entity.pdbx_description
1 polymer ?
#
loop_
_entity_poly.entity_id
_entity_poly.type
_entity_poly.pdbx_seq_one_letter_code
_entity_poly.pdbx_strand_id
1 'polypeptide(L)'
;DGDMIAVPTMLFGLDPQVATCPMDVDLNRKDPEHFTFGHGVHHCAGSYLARYEIRTTLKEWLARIPEFEVVPNEKIRHQSGIVGAVVGLPLQW
;
A
#
# COMPACT_ATOMS: atom_id res chain seq x y z
N ASP A 1 17.06 7.03 -27.88
CA ASP A 1 16.07 6.10 -28.43
C ASP A 1 16.46 4.68 -28.06
N GLY A 2 15.49 3.91 -27.47
CA GLY A 2 15.74 2.55 -26.98
C GLY A 2 16.16 2.44 -25.52
N ASP A 3 16.25 3.56 -24.80
CA ASP A 3 16.57 3.54 -23.37
C ASP A 3 15.41 2.97 -22.53
N MET A 4 15.76 2.21 -21.51
CA MET A 4 14.79 1.67 -20.57
C MET A 4 14.46 2.72 -19.50
N ILE A 5 13.18 2.99 -19.29
CA ILE A 5 12.70 3.94 -18.27
C ILE A 5 11.94 3.17 -17.19
N ALA A 6 12.27 3.40 -15.93
CA ALA A 6 11.50 2.91 -14.79
C ALA A 6 10.60 4.03 -14.25
N VAL A 7 9.31 3.72 -14.07
CA VAL A 7 8.32 4.65 -13.51
C VAL A 7 7.76 4.02 -12.21
N PRO A 8 8.30 4.40 -11.04
CA PRO A 8 7.84 3.85 -9.77
C PRO A 8 6.51 4.50 -9.36
N THR A 9 5.41 3.86 -9.65
CA THR A 9 4.04 4.37 -9.41
C THR A 9 3.75 4.68 -7.95
N MET A 10 4.45 4.03 -7.00
CA MET A 10 4.32 4.30 -5.58
C MET A 10 4.81 5.69 -5.18
N LEU A 11 5.75 6.28 -5.91
CA LEU A 11 6.30 7.59 -5.57
C LEU A 11 5.32 8.74 -5.83
N PHE A 12 4.31 8.52 -6.65
CA PHE A 12 3.27 9.52 -6.90
C PHE A 12 2.59 9.98 -5.60
N GLY A 13 2.23 9.03 -4.73
CA GLY A 13 1.59 9.33 -3.44
C GLY A 13 2.52 9.99 -2.41
N LEU A 14 3.82 10.04 -2.68
CA LEU A 14 4.83 10.68 -1.84
C LEU A 14 5.24 12.07 -2.34
N ASP A 15 4.68 12.52 -3.47
CA ASP A 15 4.99 13.82 -4.05
C ASP A 15 4.22 14.93 -3.27
N PRO A 16 4.94 15.91 -2.66
CA PRO A 16 4.29 17.00 -1.93
C PRO A 16 3.48 17.94 -2.83
N GLN A 17 3.65 17.88 -4.14
CA GLN A 17 2.81 18.62 -5.09
C GLN A 17 1.43 17.96 -5.29
N VAL A 18 1.32 16.68 -4.98
CA VAL A 18 0.09 15.89 -5.12
C VAL A 18 -0.64 15.73 -3.78
N ALA A 19 0.10 15.49 -2.72
CA ALA A 19 -0.46 15.23 -1.40
C ALA A 19 0.14 16.15 -0.33
N THR A 20 -0.69 16.75 0.49
CA THR A 20 -0.25 17.48 1.69
C THR A 20 0.24 16.48 2.72
N CYS A 21 1.44 16.70 3.28
CA CYS A 21 2.06 15.81 4.26
C CYS A 21 2.04 14.33 3.80
N PRO A 22 2.71 14.00 2.67
CA PRO A 22 2.58 12.69 2.04
C PRO A 22 3.13 11.53 2.88
N MET A 23 3.98 11.82 3.87
CA MET A 23 4.55 10.82 4.78
C MET A 23 3.64 10.53 5.99
N ASP A 24 2.60 11.33 6.20
CA ASP A 24 1.68 11.14 7.31
C ASP A 24 0.57 10.15 6.93
N VAL A 25 0.33 9.18 7.81
CA VAL A 25 -0.80 8.26 7.68
C VAL A 25 -2.05 8.95 8.24
N ASP A 26 -2.88 9.49 7.36
CA ASP A 26 -4.15 10.12 7.70
C ASP A 26 -5.32 9.33 7.12
N LEU A 27 -6.04 8.63 7.98
CA LEU A 27 -7.20 7.82 7.60
C LEU A 27 -8.43 8.67 7.20
N ASN A 28 -8.42 9.97 7.50
CA ASN A 28 -9.47 10.91 7.14
C ASN A 28 -9.11 11.75 5.91
N ARG A 29 -8.00 11.44 5.25
CA ARG A 29 -7.56 12.15 4.04
C ARG A 29 -8.66 12.12 2.98
N LYS A 30 -9.07 13.30 2.54
CA LYS A 30 -10.01 13.44 1.44
C LYS A 30 -9.30 13.14 0.12
N ASP A 31 -9.94 12.33 -0.71
CA ASP A 31 -9.48 11.97 -2.07
C ASP A 31 -8.01 11.50 -2.10
N PRO A 32 -7.70 10.36 -1.46
CA PRO A 32 -6.35 9.81 -1.48
C PRO A 32 -6.05 9.25 -2.88
N GLU A 33 -5.62 10.11 -3.79
CA GLU A 33 -5.16 9.67 -5.11
C GLU A 33 -3.91 8.80 -4.97
N HIS A 34 -3.89 7.70 -5.69
CA HIS A 34 -2.72 6.83 -5.77
C HIS A 34 -2.65 6.11 -7.12
N PHE A 35 -1.44 5.87 -7.59
CA PHE A 35 -1.18 5.16 -8.84
C PHE A 35 -0.68 3.72 -8.60
N THR A 36 -0.97 3.15 -7.43
CA THR A 36 -0.58 1.77 -7.09
C THR A 36 -1.09 0.74 -8.11
N PHE A 37 -2.26 0.99 -8.68
CA PHE A 37 -2.84 0.14 -9.72
C PHE A 37 -2.56 0.62 -11.15
N GLY A 38 -1.62 1.55 -11.32
CA GLY A 38 -1.37 2.20 -12.61
C GLY A 38 -2.47 3.20 -12.99
N HIS A 39 -2.44 3.67 -14.23
CA HIS A 39 -3.37 4.66 -14.75
C HIS A 39 -3.65 4.44 -16.25
N GLY A 40 -4.77 5.02 -16.73
CA GLY A 40 -5.15 4.99 -18.14
C GLY A 40 -5.42 3.56 -18.65
N VAL A 41 -5.01 3.30 -19.88
CA VAL A 41 -5.28 2.02 -20.57
C VAL A 41 -4.57 0.83 -19.94
N HIS A 42 -3.55 1.07 -19.13
CA HIS A 42 -2.81 0.05 -18.39
C HIS A 42 -3.24 -0.08 -16.92
N HIS A 43 -4.35 0.56 -16.53
CA HIS A 43 -4.89 0.38 -15.18
C HIS A 43 -5.12 -1.10 -14.87
N CYS A 44 -4.71 -1.54 -13.68
CA CYS A 44 -4.81 -2.95 -13.28
C CYS A 44 -6.24 -3.46 -13.36
N ALA A 45 -6.48 -4.48 -14.19
CA ALA A 45 -7.79 -5.11 -14.35
C ALA A 45 -8.30 -5.77 -13.05
N GLY A 46 -7.36 -6.19 -12.17
CA GLY A 46 -7.67 -6.81 -10.88
C GLY A 46 -7.88 -5.81 -9.72
N SER A 47 -7.86 -4.50 -9.97
CA SER A 47 -7.91 -3.48 -8.91
C SER A 47 -9.16 -3.57 -8.03
N TYR A 48 -10.31 -3.89 -8.60
CA TYR A 48 -11.56 -4.08 -7.86
C TYR A 48 -11.52 -5.32 -6.96
N LEU A 49 -10.99 -6.43 -7.49
CA LEU A 49 -10.83 -7.67 -6.73
C LEU A 49 -9.85 -7.46 -5.56
N ALA A 50 -8.69 -6.86 -5.82
CA ALA A 50 -7.71 -6.56 -4.79
C ALA A 50 -8.29 -5.69 -3.65
N ARG A 51 -9.05 -4.65 -4.00
CA ARG A 51 -9.73 -3.80 -3.00
C ARG A 51 -10.77 -4.58 -2.19
N TYR A 52 -11.51 -5.46 -2.84
CA TYR A 52 -12.49 -6.31 -2.17
C TYR A 52 -11.82 -7.28 -1.21
N GLU A 53 -10.76 -7.95 -1.64
CA GLU A 53 -9.97 -8.88 -0.82
C GLU A 53 -9.38 -8.19 0.40
N ILE A 54 -8.70 -7.05 0.22
CA ILE A 54 -8.11 -6.27 1.31
C ILE A 54 -9.19 -5.84 2.31
N ARG A 55 -10.30 -5.28 1.83
CA ARG A 55 -11.40 -4.83 2.69
C ARG A 55 -11.99 -5.99 3.48
N THR A 56 -12.23 -7.12 2.84
CA THR A 56 -12.80 -8.31 3.50
C THR A 56 -11.84 -8.86 4.53
N THR A 57 -10.56 -8.98 4.18
CA THR A 57 -9.52 -9.45 5.09
C THR A 57 -9.43 -8.57 6.33
N LEU A 58 -9.37 -7.26 6.17
CA LEU A 58 -9.30 -6.33 7.29
C LEU A 58 -10.56 -6.39 8.16
N LYS A 59 -11.73 -6.45 7.55
CA LYS A 59 -13.00 -6.58 8.27
C LYS A 59 -13.05 -7.84 9.12
N GLU A 60 -12.69 -8.98 8.54
CA GLU A 60 -12.70 -10.27 9.23
C GLU A 60 -11.60 -10.37 10.29
N TRP A 61 -10.44 -9.77 10.03
CA TRP A 61 -9.35 -9.70 10.99
C TRP A 61 -9.76 -8.89 12.23
N LEU A 62 -10.19 -7.64 12.02
CA LEU A 62 -10.56 -6.73 13.10
C LEU A 62 -11.77 -7.20 13.91
N ALA A 63 -12.67 -7.97 13.31
CA ALA A 63 -13.80 -8.58 14.03
C ALA A 63 -13.37 -9.68 15.01
N ARG A 64 -12.23 -10.33 14.77
CA ARG A 64 -11.71 -11.43 15.58
C ARG A 64 -10.56 -11.02 16.48
N ILE A 65 -9.73 -10.10 15.99
CA ILE A 65 -8.51 -9.61 16.66
C ILE A 65 -8.58 -8.07 16.64
N PRO A 66 -9.42 -7.47 17.51
CA PRO A 66 -9.64 -6.02 17.47
C PRO A 66 -8.44 -5.22 17.99
N GLU A 67 -7.62 -5.84 18.84
CA GLU A 67 -6.44 -5.22 19.41
C GLU A 67 -5.21 -6.07 19.07
N PHE A 68 -4.24 -5.45 18.44
CA PHE A 68 -2.96 -6.08 18.12
C PHE A 68 -1.90 -5.00 17.91
N GLU A 69 -0.66 -5.38 18.08
CA GLU A 69 0.48 -4.50 17.84
C GLU A 69 1.63 -5.24 17.17
N VAL A 70 2.58 -4.49 16.60
CA VAL A 70 3.82 -5.08 16.09
C VAL A 70 4.67 -5.51 17.28
N VAL A 71 5.16 -6.74 17.26
CA VAL A 71 6.02 -7.28 18.33
C VAL A 71 7.21 -6.35 18.54
N PRO A 72 7.43 -5.84 19.77
CA PRO A 72 8.54 -4.93 20.05
C PRO A 72 9.90 -5.56 19.70
N ASN A 73 10.77 -4.77 19.07
CA ASN A 73 12.12 -5.15 18.63
C ASN A 73 12.18 -6.21 17.51
N GLU A 74 11.07 -6.71 17.01
CA GLU A 74 11.03 -7.53 15.80
C GLU A 74 11.08 -6.64 14.55
N LYS A 75 11.76 -7.14 13.52
CA LYS A 75 11.88 -6.39 12.27
C LYS A 75 10.80 -6.77 11.28
N ILE A 76 10.11 -5.76 10.77
CA ILE A 76 9.26 -5.94 9.58
C ILE A 76 10.17 -6.30 8.41
N ARG A 77 9.87 -7.40 7.74
CA ARG A 77 10.65 -7.88 6.61
C ARG A 77 10.04 -7.39 5.30
N HIS A 78 10.85 -6.74 4.51
CA HIS A 78 10.46 -6.22 3.21
C HIS A 78 11.19 -6.97 2.09
N GLN A 79 10.53 -7.10 0.97
CA GLN A 79 11.11 -7.51 -0.29
C GLN A 79 11.03 -6.33 -1.25
N SER A 80 12.14 -6.01 -1.89
CA SER A 80 12.23 -5.00 -2.95
C SER A 80 12.44 -5.67 -4.31
N GLY A 81 11.98 -5.00 -5.36
CA GLY A 81 12.09 -5.47 -6.73
C GLY A 81 11.07 -4.75 -7.61
N ILE A 82 10.64 -5.39 -8.69
CA ILE A 82 9.56 -4.86 -9.54
C ILE A 82 8.27 -4.64 -8.71
N VAL A 83 8.03 -5.51 -7.74
CA VAL A 83 6.96 -5.36 -6.76
C VAL A 83 7.58 -5.27 -5.37
N GLY A 84 7.33 -4.17 -4.67
CA GLY A 84 7.65 -4.03 -3.26
C GLY A 84 6.60 -4.74 -2.41
N ALA A 85 7.03 -5.51 -1.42
CA ALA A 85 6.11 -6.24 -0.55
C ALA A 85 6.62 -6.30 0.91
N VAL A 86 5.68 -6.33 1.85
CA VAL A 86 5.94 -6.77 3.22
C VAL A 86 5.80 -8.29 3.24
N VAL A 87 6.90 -8.99 3.48
CA VAL A 87 6.94 -10.47 3.47
C VAL A 87 6.91 -11.07 4.87
N GLY A 88 6.97 -10.23 5.89
CA GLY A 88 6.82 -10.65 7.28
C GLY A 88 6.49 -9.46 8.17
N LEU A 89 5.37 -9.55 8.85
CA LEU A 89 4.88 -8.58 9.82
C LEU A 89 4.61 -9.32 11.13
N PRO A 90 5.55 -9.27 12.10
CA PRO A 90 5.35 -9.91 13.39
C PRO A 90 4.31 -9.14 14.20
N LEU A 91 3.22 -9.80 14.56
CA LEU A 91 2.12 -9.24 15.35
C LEU A 91 1.93 -10.04 16.62
N GLN A 92 1.49 -9.35 17.68
CA GLN A 92 0.99 -9.95 18.91
C GLN A 92 -0.40 -9.38 19.25
N TRP A 93 -1.25 -10.20 19.87
CA TRP A 93 -2.61 -9.88 20.27
C TRP A 93 -2.99 -10.56 21.59
#